data_d4ac735d40796c8737c2a47967c4e2ca
#
_entry.id   d4ac735d40796c8737c2a47967c4e2ca
#
_cell.length_a   1.000
_cell.length_b   1.000
_cell.length_c   1.000
_cell.angle_alpha   90.00
_cell.angle_beta   90.00
_cell.angle_gamma   90.00
#
_symmetry.space_group_name_H-M   'P 1'
#
loop_
_entity.id
_entity.type
_entity.pdbx_description
1 polymer ?
#
loop_
_entity_poly.entity_id
_entity_poly.type
_entity_poly.pdbx_seq_one_letter_code
_entity_poly.pdbx_strand_id
1 'polypeptide(L)'
;TFMRLSGYPRGALVGRAHNVVRHADMPAGLFRSIWDAIEEGRAASAYITNRSSDDGHYRVFATIVPSGSGYLSVRTLPMLTDLRDDVEAAYARVRDVEEASAAAGSTRREVAAAGQAALQAELQALGYADAIDFTRRVLVAEVGELLAHGVGIPDSPQADGPVARILDAMSRIEAETAGLVGILQEGQRLVDL
;
A
#
# COMPACT_ATOMS: atom_id res chain seq x y z
N THR A 1 14.76 -8.93 -4.91
CA THR A 1 13.38 -9.45 -4.85
C THR A 1 12.52 -8.88 -5.98
N PHE A 2 12.52 -7.55 -6.21
CA PHE A 2 11.68 -6.92 -7.24
C PHE A 2 11.91 -7.49 -8.65
N MET A 3 13.18 -7.60 -9.11
CA MET A 3 13.50 -8.23 -10.40
C MET A 3 13.04 -9.70 -10.48
N ARG A 4 13.16 -10.45 -9.37
CA ARG A 4 12.75 -11.85 -9.34
C ARG A 4 11.23 -12.01 -9.46
N LEU A 5 10.46 -11.15 -8.80
CA LEU A 5 8.98 -11.20 -8.84
C LEU A 5 8.43 -10.67 -10.17
N SER A 6 9.00 -9.59 -10.68
CA SER A 6 8.52 -8.97 -11.91
C SER A 6 9.04 -9.66 -13.19
N GLY A 7 10.13 -10.44 -13.08
CA GLY A 7 10.79 -11.07 -14.23
C GLY A 7 11.55 -10.10 -15.14
N TYR A 8 11.43 -8.78 -14.91
CA TYR A 8 12.12 -7.79 -15.73
C TYR A 8 13.59 -7.65 -15.34
N PRO A 9 14.51 -7.50 -16.31
CA PRO A 9 15.91 -7.24 -16.03
C PRO A 9 16.11 -5.84 -15.42
N ARG A 10 17.21 -5.65 -14.68
CA ARG A 10 17.52 -4.40 -14.00
C ARG A 10 17.44 -3.17 -14.92
N GLY A 11 17.97 -3.28 -16.14
CA GLY A 11 17.99 -2.17 -17.11
C GLY A 11 16.60 -1.75 -17.62
N ALA A 12 15.59 -2.60 -17.50
CA ALA A 12 14.20 -2.27 -17.82
C ALA A 12 13.47 -1.57 -16.67
N LEU A 13 14.03 -1.59 -15.46
CA LEU A 13 13.39 -1.08 -14.24
C LEU A 13 14.08 0.19 -13.70
N VAL A 14 15.42 0.19 -13.64
CA VAL A 14 16.18 1.31 -13.06
C VAL A 14 16.08 2.53 -13.96
N GLY A 15 15.77 3.68 -13.36
CA GLY A 15 15.58 4.95 -14.07
C GLY A 15 14.24 5.06 -14.82
N ARG A 16 13.37 4.07 -14.71
CA ARG A 16 12.01 4.12 -15.28
C ARG A 16 10.99 4.49 -14.23
N ALA A 17 9.94 5.19 -14.68
CA ALA A 17 8.79 5.43 -13.82
C ALA A 17 8.16 4.09 -13.40
N HIS A 18 7.69 4.01 -12.16
CA HIS A 18 7.22 2.76 -11.56
C HIS A 18 5.99 2.15 -12.27
N ASN A 19 5.29 2.94 -13.08
CA ASN A 19 4.16 2.47 -13.89
C ASN A 19 4.56 1.44 -14.96
N VAL A 20 5.85 1.20 -15.19
CA VAL A 20 6.36 0.19 -16.14
C VAL A 20 5.82 -1.22 -15.85
N VAL A 21 5.56 -1.54 -14.58
CA VAL A 21 5.00 -2.83 -14.14
C VAL A 21 3.52 -2.76 -13.78
N ARG A 22 2.86 -1.62 -13.98
CA ARG A 22 1.45 -1.46 -13.64
C ARG A 22 0.58 -2.39 -14.48
N HIS A 23 -0.32 -3.14 -13.82
CA HIS A 23 -1.34 -3.91 -14.53
C HIS A 23 -2.41 -2.97 -15.14
N ALA A 24 -2.96 -3.35 -16.30
CA ALA A 24 -3.95 -2.54 -17.00
C ALA A 24 -5.23 -2.34 -16.17
N ASP A 25 -5.58 -3.33 -15.36
CA ASP A 25 -6.78 -3.32 -14.52
C ASP A 25 -6.68 -2.42 -13.28
N MET A 26 -5.54 -1.79 -13.04
CA MET A 26 -5.40 -0.88 -11.90
C MET A 26 -6.00 0.50 -12.22
N PRO A 27 -6.97 1.00 -11.41
CA PRO A 27 -7.65 2.26 -11.68
C PRO A 27 -6.70 3.46 -11.72
N ALA A 28 -6.97 4.41 -12.60
CA ALA A 28 -6.24 5.67 -12.65
C ALA A 28 -6.48 6.53 -11.40
N GLY A 29 -7.71 6.52 -10.89
CA GLY A 29 -8.13 7.23 -9.69
C GLY A 29 -7.39 6.78 -8.44
N LEU A 30 -7.05 5.49 -8.32
CA LEU A 30 -6.22 4.99 -7.23
C LEU A 30 -4.84 5.67 -7.22
N PHE A 31 -4.17 5.71 -8.36
CA PHE A 31 -2.84 6.34 -8.43
C PHE A 31 -2.91 7.84 -8.23
N ARG A 32 -3.97 8.49 -8.67
CA ARG A 32 -4.21 9.90 -8.36
C ARG A 32 -4.34 10.10 -6.85
N SER A 33 -5.14 9.29 -6.16
CA SER A 33 -5.29 9.33 -4.72
C SER A 33 -3.97 9.12 -3.97
N ILE A 34 -3.14 8.18 -4.45
CA ILE A 34 -1.80 7.93 -3.91
C ILE A 34 -0.91 9.18 -4.10
N TRP A 35 -0.86 9.76 -5.31
CA TRP A 35 -0.05 10.93 -5.58
C TRP A 35 -0.47 12.14 -4.76
N ASP A 36 -1.77 12.43 -4.69
CA ASP A 36 -2.30 13.52 -3.86
C ASP A 36 -1.86 13.38 -2.39
N ALA A 37 -1.92 12.16 -1.83
CA ALA A 37 -1.49 11.91 -0.45
C ALA A 37 0.01 12.13 -0.24
N ILE A 38 0.87 11.56 -1.09
CA ILE A 38 2.32 11.62 -0.90
C ILE A 38 2.90 13.00 -1.24
N GLU A 39 2.30 13.75 -2.15
CA GLU A 39 2.65 15.15 -2.43
C GLU A 39 2.29 16.08 -1.26
N GLU A 40 1.26 15.74 -0.49
CA GLU A 40 0.91 16.41 0.76
C GLU A 40 1.73 15.92 1.97
N GLY A 41 2.74 15.09 1.75
CA GLY A 41 3.62 14.59 2.80
C GLY A 41 3.06 13.43 3.62
N ARG A 42 1.97 12.79 3.19
CA ARG A 42 1.33 11.67 3.87
C ARG A 42 1.70 10.33 3.25
N ALA A 43 1.70 9.28 4.05
CA ALA A 43 1.83 7.92 3.56
C ALA A 43 0.54 7.48 2.83
N ALA A 44 0.69 6.64 1.80
CA ALA A 44 -0.41 6.00 1.11
C ALA A 44 -0.17 4.49 1.02
N SER A 45 -1.18 3.69 1.33
CA SER A 45 -1.15 2.23 1.17
C SER A 45 -2.28 1.74 0.29
N ALA A 46 -2.00 0.71 -0.51
CA ALA A 46 -2.96 0.12 -1.42
C ALA A 46 -2.60 -1.33 -1.78
N TYR A 47 -3.59 -2.13 -2.11
CA TYR A 47 -3.37 -3.38 -2.84
C TYR A 47 -3.12 -3.05 -4.31
N ILE A 48 -2.02 -3.54 -4.83
CA ILE A 48 -1.61 -3.25 -6.21
C ILE A 48 -1.30 -4.56 -6.94
N THR A 49 -1.95 -4.74 -8.07
CA THR A 49 -1.62 -5.78 -9.03
C THR A 49 -0.63 -5.23 -10.04
N ASN A 50 0.48 -5.91 -10.19
CA ASN A 50 1.52 -5.61 -11.16
C ASN A 50 1.60 -6.73 -12.20
N ARG A 51 2.00 -6.40 -13.42
CA ARG A 51 2.33 -7.38 -14.44
C ARG A 51 3.77 -7.86 -14.30
N SER A 52 4.01 -9.10 -14.65
CA SER A 52 5.35 -9.68 -14.83
C SER A 52 5.73 -9.75 -16.31
N SER A 53 7.01 -10.02 -16.58
CA SER A 53 7.57 -10.04 -17.95
C SER A 53 7.13 -11.25 -18.78
N ASP A 54 6.51 -12.24 -18.16
CA ASP A 54 5.98 -13.47 -18.74
C ASP A 54 4.45 -13.41 -18.97
N ASP A 55 3.90 -12.19 -19.08
CA ASP A 55 2.47 -11.92 -19.21
C ASP A 55 1.61 -12.35 -18.00
N GLY A 56 2.26 -12.77 -16.91
CA GLY A 56 1.60 -13.01 -15.64
C GLY A 56 1.39 -11.73 -14.82
N HIS A 57 0.92 -11.91 -13.61
CA HIS A 57 0.75 -10.82 -12.65
C HIS A 57 1.09 -11.26 -11.22
N TYR A 58 1.39 -10.29 -10.37
CA TYR A 58 1.59 -10.51 -8.93
C TYR A 58 0.96 -9.38 -8.12
N ARG A 59 0.46 -9.74 -6.97
CA ARG A 59 -0.22 -8.84 -6.03
C ARG A 59 0.71 -8.45 -4.90
N VAL A 60 0.65 -7.20 -4.51
CA VAL A 60 1.39 -6.66 -3.36
C VAL A 60 0.50 -5.74 -2.54
N PHE A 61 0.76 -5.68 -1.25
CA PHE A 61 0.36 -4.54 -0.44
C PHE A 61 1.50 -3.53 -0.49
N ALA A 62 1.24 -2.38 -1.07
CA ALA A 62 2.23 -1.33 -1.30
C ALA A 62 1.99 -0.18 -0.33
N THR A 63 3.05 0.25 0.36
CA THR A 63 3.07 1.48 1.16
C THR A 63 4.10 2.43 0.57
N ILE A 64 3.66 3.64 0.22
CA ILE A 64 4.50 4.68 -0.35
C ILE A 64 4.58 5.83 0.66
N VAL A 65 5.80 6.25 0.98
CA VAL A 65 6.05 7.35 1.92
C VAL A 65 7.00 8.37 1.30
N PRO A 66 6.82 9.67 1.57
CA PRO A 66 7.82 10.68 1.22
C PRO A 66 9.15 10.39 1.92
N SER A 67 10.27 10.54 1.21
CA SER A 67 11.61 10.30 1.74
C SER A 67 12.63 11.23 1.08
N GLY A 68 13.09 12.24 1.80
CA GLY A 68 13.99 13.25 1.27
C GLY A 68 13.39 13.96 0.06
N SER A 69 14.10 13.94 -1.07
CA SER A 69 13.63 14.51 -2.34
C SER A 69 12.84 13.54 -3.22
N GLY A 70 12.47 12.37 -2.70
CA GLY A 70 11.77 11.34 -3.45
C GLY A 70 10.78 10.57 -2.59
N TYR A 71 10.52 9.33 -2.98
CA TYR A 71 9.55 8.46 -2.33
C TYR A 71 10.15 7.08 -2.09
N LEU A 72 9.91 6.52 -0.92
CA LEU A 72 10.18 5.11 -0.63
C LEU A 72 8.89 4.31 -0.83
N SER A 73 8.99 3.22 -1.59
CA SER A 73 7.87 2.29 -1.73
C SER A 73 8.26 0.91 -1.20
N VAL A 74 7.60 0.52 -0.13
CA VAL A 74 7.70 -0.81 0.48
C VAL A 74 6.57 -1.68 -0.09
N ARG A 75 6.90 -2.93 -0.39
CA ARG A 75 5.94 -3.91 -0.91
C ARG A 75 6.05 -5.20 -0.15
N THR A 76 4.92 -5.63 0.38
CA THR A 76 4.79 -6.90 1.12
C THR A 76 3.82 -7.82 0.41
N LEU A 77 3.81 -9.08 0.81
CA LEU A 77 2.74 -10.00 0.46
C LEU A 77 1.46 -9.52 1.13
N PRO A 78 0.32 -9.44 0.42
CA PRO A 78 -0.96 -9.15 1.05
C PRO A 78 -1.35 -10.30 2.00
N MET A 79 -1.59 -9.99 3.26
CA MET A 79 -1.95 -10.98 4.27
C MET A 79 -3.46 -11.06 4.49
N LEU A 80 -4.15 -9.92 4.43
CA LEU A 80 -5.60 -9.82 4.57
C LEU A 80 -6.28 -10.14 3.24
N THR A 81 -6.32 -11.43 2.90
CA THR A 81 -6.76 -11.89 1.56
C THR A 81 -8.22 -11.54 1.25
N ASP A 82 -9.12 -11.66 2.23
CA ASP A 82 -10.54 -11.35 2.04
C ASP A 82 -10.73 -9.85 1.79
N LEU A 83 -10.08 -8.99 2.59
CA LEU A 83 -10.12 -7.55 2.38
C LEU A 83 -9.50 -7.15 1.02
N ARG A 84 -8.40 -7.80 0.64
CA ARG A 84 -7.81 -7.58 -0.68
C ARG A 84 -8.81 -7.86 -1.79
N ASP A 85 -9.52 -8.98 -1.71
CA ASP A 85 -10.49 -9.40 -2.73
C ASP A 85 -11.68 -8.43 -2.79
N ASP A 86 -12.16 -7.94 -1.64
CA ASP A 86 -13.18 -6.89 -1.56
C ASP A 86 -12.72 -5.58 -2.21
N VAL A 87 -11.47 -5.18 -1.95
CA VAL A 87 -10.88 -3.97 -2.55
C VAL A 87 -10.63 -4.15 -4.05
N GLU A 88 -10.20 -5.32 -4.51
CA GLU A 88 -10.06 -5.60 -5.95
C GLU A 88 -11.42 -5.56 -6.66
N ALA A 89 -12.50 -6.05 -6.03
CA ALA A 89 -13.86 -5.90 -6.54
C ALA A 89 -14.31 -4.44 -6.59
N ALA A 90 -13.96 -3.63 -5.59
CA ALA A 90 -14.20 -2.19 -5.61
C ALA A 90 -13.41 -1.50 -6.76
N TYR A 91 -12.17 -1.89 -7.00
CA TYR A 91 -11.37 -1.37 -8.13
C TYR A 91 -12.01 -1.69 -9.49
N ALA A 92 -12.64 -2.86 -9.65
CA ALA A 92 -13.36 -3.18 -10.87
C ALA A 92 -14.50 -2.17 -11.12
N ARG A 93 -15.31 -1.86 -10.09
CA ARG A 93 -16.39 -0.86 -10.18
C ARG A 93 -15.87 0.56 -10.46
N VAL A 94 -14.72 0.91 -9.87
CA VAL A 94 -14.05 2.19 -10.18
C VAL A 94 -13.64 2.26 -11.65
N ARG A 95 -13.11 1.17 -12.21
CA ARG A 95 -12.75 1.10 -13.63
C ARG A 95 -13.98 1.27 -14.55
N ASP A 96 -15.12 0.66 -14.20
CA ASP A 96 -16.35 0.85 -14.96
C ASP A 96 -16.72 2.34 -15.08
N VAL A 97 -16.54 3.11 -13.99
CA VAL A 97 -16.73 4.57 -13.99
C VAL A 97 -15.70 5.28 -14.87
N GLU A 98 -14.43 4.87 -14.79
CA GLU A 98 -13.36 5.42 -15.63
C GLU A 98 -13.59 5.16 -17.12
N GLU A 99 -14.01 3.94 -17.47
CA GLU A 99 -14.33 3.55 -18.84
C GLU A 99 -15.53 4.31 -19.38
N ALA A 100 -16.59 4.47 -18.59
CA ALA A 100 -17.74 5.27 -18.96
C ALA A 100 -17.37 6.76 -19.17
N SER A 101 -16.54 7.32 -18.30
CA SER A 101 -16.03 8.69 -18.44
C SER A 101 -15.19 8.85 -19.71
N ALA A 102 -14.30 7.90 -20.00
CA ALA A 102 -13.49 7.91 -21.21
C ALA A 102 -14.34 7.80 -22.48
N ALA A 103 -15.34 6.93 -22.48
CA ALA A 103 -16.29 6.78 -23.59
C ALA A 103 -17.12 8.04 -23.85
N ALA A 104 -17.37 8.84 -22.81
CA ALA A 104 -18.02 10.16 -22.92
C ALA A 104 -17.09 11.27 -23.47
N GLY A 105 -15.82 10.94 -23.78
CA GLY A 105 -14.86 11.90 -24.36
C GLY A 105 -14.07 12.70 -23.33
N SER A 106 -14.10 12.31 -22.04
CA SER A 106 -13.32 12.98 -20.99
C SER A 106 -11.82 12.84 -21.22
N THR A 107 -11.08 13.85 -20.80
CA THR A 107 -9.61 13.83 -20.79
C THR A 107 -9.10 12.82 -19.77
N ARG A 108 -7.85 12.36 -19.92
CA ARG A 108 -7.21 11.44 -18.95
C ARG A 108 -7.24 11.97 -17.50
N ARG A 109 -7.16 13.29 -17.34
CA ARG A 109 -7.22 13.94 -16.03
C ARG A 109 -8.62 13.86 -15.42
N GLU A 110 -9.64 14.06 -16.22
CA GLU A 110 -11.04 13.96 -15.80
C GLU A 110 -11.43 12.52 -15.49
N VAL A 111 -11.00 11.56 -16.32
CA VAL A 111 -11.15 10.11 -16.03
C VAL A 111 -10.55 9.73 -14.70
N ALA A 112 -9.29 10.15 -14.43
CA ALA A 112 -8.65 9.88 -13.15
C ALA A 112 -9.36 10.57 -11.98
N ALA A 113 -9.95 11.76 -12.18
CA ALA A 113 -10.73 12.45 -11.16
C ALA A 113 -12.05 11.73 -10.87
N ALA A 114 -12.75 11.26 -11.90
CA ALA A 114 -13.97 10.46 -11.75
C ALA A 114 -13.66 9.13 -11.03
N GLY A 115 -12.58 8.45 -11.41
CA GLY A 115 -12.11 7.25 -10.72
C GLY A 115 -11.75 7.49 -9.26
N GLN A 116 -11.11 8.62 -8.93
CA GLN A 116 -10.80 8.97 -7.54
C GLN A 116 -12.07 9.20 -6.71
N ALA A 117 -13.06 9.89 -7.26
CA ALA A 117 -14.35 10.08 -6.58
C ALA A 117 -15.10 8.75 -6.38
N ALA A 118 -15.09 7.87 -7.38
CA ALA A 118 -15.65 6.54 -7.27
C ALA A 118 -14.92 5.69 -6.22
N LEU A 119 -13.59 5.73 -6.20
CA LEU A 119 -12.77 5.04 -5.19
C LEU A 119 -13.12 5.50 -3.77
N GLN A 120 -13.30 6.80 -3.57
CA GLN A 120 -13.74 7.35 -2.28
C GLN A 120 -15.08 6.73 -1.82
N ALA A 121 -16.06 6.64 -2.71
CA ALA A 121 -17.36 6.04 -2.42
C ALA A 121 -17.24 4.54 -2.09
N GLU A 122 -16.41 3.80 -2.84
CA GLU A 122 -16.16 2.38 -2.59
C GLU A 122 -15.47 2.13 -1.25
N LEU A 123 -14.47 2.95 -0.88
CA LEU A 123 -13.83 2.85 0.43
C LEU A 123 -14.82 3.14 1.56
N GLN A 124 -15.73 4.10 1.38
CA GLN A 124 -16.78 4.37 2.36
C GLN A 124 -17.76 3.18 2.50
N ALA A 125 -18.11 2.52 1.40
CA ALA A 125 -18.93 1.32 1.43
C ALA A 125 -18.25 0.16 2.17
N LEU A 126 -16.91 0.10 2.13
CA LEU A 126 -16.09 -0.86 2.89
C LEU A 126 -15.85 -0.43 4.36
N GLY A 127 -16.40 0.71 4.80
CA GLY A 127 -16.28 1.19 6.17
C GLY A 127 -15.04 2.04 6.48
N TYR A 128 -14.41 2.59 5.46
CA TYR A 128 -13.29 3.53 5.60
C TYR A 128 -13.74 4.95 5.27
N ALA A 129 -13.35 5.93 6.08
CA ALA A 129 -13.74 7.32 5.84
C ALA A 129 -13.15 7.86 4.53
N ASP A 130 -11.91 7.52 4.24
CA ASP A 130 -11.16 7.91 3.05
C ASP A 130 -9.91 7.01 2.85
N ALA A 131 -9.09 7.32 1.85
CA ALA A 131 -7.86 6.59 1.55
C ALA A 131 -6.79 6.73 2.66
N ILE A 132 -6.84 7.78 3.46
CA ILE A 132 -5.92 7.97 4.60
C ILE A 132 -6.34 7.10 5.77
N ASP A 133 -7.63 7.03 6.07
CA ASP A 133 -8.18 6.12 7.08
C ASP A 133 -7.92 4.66 6.69
N PHE A 134 -8.14 4.32 5.41
CA PHE A 134 -7.75 3.01 4.86
C PHE A 134 -6.27 2.71 5.13
N THR A 135 -5.39 3.63 4.74
CA THR A 135 -3.94 3.48 4.95
C THR A 135 -3.60 3.22 6.42
N ARG A 136 -4.15 4.02 7.34
CA ARG A 136 -3.86 3.91 8.78
C ARG A 136 -4.30 2.58 9.37
N ARG A 137 -5.49 2.12 9.03
CA ARG A 137 -6.08 0.91 9.61
C ARG A 137 -5.53 -0.36 8.97
N VAL A 138 -5.43 -0.37 7.64
CA VAL A 138 -5.03 -1.56 6.90
C VAL A 138 -3.52 -1.80 6.99
N LEU A 139 -2.69 -0.75 6.98
CA LEU A 139 -1.25 -0.92 7.16
C LEU A 139 -0.91 -1.60 8.51
N VAL A 140 -1.56 -1.17 9.58
CA VAL A 140 -1.32 -1.78 10.91
C VAL A 140 -1.76 -3.24 10.93
N ALA A 141 -2.93 -3.55 10.34
CA ALA A 141 -3.43 -4.91 10.27
C ALA A 141 -2.56 -5.83 9.41
N GLU A 142 -2.14 -5.37 8.21
CA GLU A 142 -1.24 -6.12 7.32
C GLU A 142 0.12 -6.39 7.97
N VAL A 143 0.71 -5.41 8.65
CA VAL A 143 1.97 -5.58 9.38
C VAL A 143 1.78 -6.55 10.55
N GLY A 144 0.68 -6.44 11.30
CA GLY A 144 0.36 -7.35 12.37
C GLY A 144 0.29 -8.82 11.91
N GLU A 145 -0.39 -9.08 10.80
CA GLU A 145 -0.47 -10.42 10.21
C GLU A 145 0.88 -10.92 9.69
N LEU A 146 1.68 -10.07 9.06
CA LEU A 146 3.04 -10.42 8.64
C LEU A 146 3.88 -10.89 9.82
N LEU A 147 3.85 -10.14 10.93
CA LEU A 147 4.58 -10.49 12.16
C LEU A 147 4.06 -11.78 12.78
N ALA A 148 2.74 -11.97 12.84
CA ALA A 148 2.11 -13.19 13.35
C ALA A 148 2.52 -14.45 12.57
N HIS A 149 2.79 -14.30 11.27
CA HIS A 149 3.28 -15.37 10.39
C HIS A 149 4.81 -15.51 10.39
N GLY A 150 5.51 -14.86 11.31
CA GLY A 150 6.97 -14.96 11.46
C GLY A 150 7.77 -14.28 10.37
N VAL A 151 7.12 -13.41 9.57
CA VAL A 151 7.81 -12.52 8.64
C VAL A 151 8.31 -11.32 9.43
N GLY A 152 9.30 -11.56 10.29
CA GLY A 152 9.98 -10.51 11.04
C GLY A 152 10.97 -9.75 10.19
N ILE A 153 11.43 -8.61 10.69
CA ILE A 153 12.62 -7.95 10.18
C ILE A 153 13.77 -8.93 10.39
N PRO A 154 14.50 -9.36 9.35
CA PRO A 154 15.60 -10.29 9.54
C PRO A 154 16.57 -9.71 10.57
N ASP A 155 16.86 -10.46 11.64
CA ASP A 155 18.01 -10.19 12.46
C ASP A 155 19.22 -10.15 11.54
N SER A 156 19.69 -8.96 11.23
CA SER A 156 20.90 -8.76 10.43
C SER A 156 22.06 -8.52 11.40
N PRO A 157 22.77 -9.59 11.80
CA PRO A 157 23.85 -9.45 12.80
C PRO A 157 25.06 -8.68 12.30
N GLN A 158 25.07 -8.19 11.05
CA GLN A 158 26.26 -7.63 10.40
C GLN A 158 26.01 -6.40 9.52
N ALA A 159 24.92 -5.69 9.67
CA ALA A 159 24.74 -4.43 8.95
C ALA A 159 25.39 -3.26 9.72
N ASP A 160 26.66 -3.00 9.46
CA ASP A 160 27.27 -1.71 9.81
C ASP A 160 26.80 -0.66 8.80
N GLY A 161 26.06 0.38 9.26
CA GLY A 161 25.68 1.48 8.37
C GLY A 161 24.29 2.09 8.65
N PRO A 162 23.84 3.02 7.79
CA PRO A 162 22.55 3.69 7.97
C PRO A 162 21.35 2.74 8.01
N VAL A 163 21.40 1.65 7.25
CA VAL A 163 20.31 0.65 7.19
C VAL A 163 20.20 -0.11 8.50
N ALA A 164 21.32 -0.49 9.13
CA ALA A 164 21.30 -1.14 10.44
C ALA A 164 20.67 -0.24 11.51
N ARG A 165 20.99 1.05 11.49
CA ARG A 165 20.41 2.02 12.42
C ARG A 165 18.91 2.20 12.23
N ILE A 166 18.42 2.13 10.99
CA ILE A 166 16.99 2.17 10.68
C ILE A 166 16.31 0.91 11.21
N LEU A 167 16.86 -0.27 10.95
CA LEU A 167 16.34 -1.54 11.43
C LEU A 167 16.30 -1.60 12.96
N ASP A 168 17.37 -1.16 13.63
CA ASP A 168 17.44 -1.09 15.09
C ASP A 168 16.43 -0.09 15.67
N ALA A 169 16.24 1.07 15.02
CA ALA A 169 15.22 2.03 15.40
C ALA A 169 13.80 1.48 15.21
N MET A 170 13.55 0.75 14.13
CA MET A 170 12.26 0.09 13.89
C MET A 170 11.96 -0.97 14.92
N SER A 171 12.93 -1.83 15.27
CA SER A 171 12.77 -2.85 16.29
C SER A 171 12.49 -2.25 17.67
N ARG A 172 13.10 -1.11 17.99
CA ARG A 172 12.79 -0.37 19.23
C ARG A 172 11.38 0.20 19.23
N ILE A 173 10.94 0.79 18.12
CA ILE A 173 9.58 1.30 17.97
C ILE A 173 8.56 0.17 18.10
N GLU A 174 8.82 -1.00 17.53
CA GLU A 174 7.98 -2.19 17.69
C GLU A 174 7.86 -2.61 19.15
N ALA A 175 8.98 -2.71 19.86
CA ALA A 175 8.99 -3.07 21.28
C ALA A 175 8.26 -2.05 22.16
N GLU A 176 8.46 -0.77 21.91
CA GLU A 176 7.77 0.31 22.62
C GLU A 176 6.27 0.33 22.32
N THR A 177 5.89 0.10 21.06
CA THR A 177 4.48 0.04 20.65
C THR A 177 3.78 -1.16 21.25
N ALA A 178 4.41 -2.31 21.29
CA ALA A 178 3.88 -3.51 21.96
C ALA A 178 3.71 -3.27 23.48
N GLY A 179 4.66 -2.57 24.12
CA GLY A 179 4.55 -2.17 25.52
C GLY A 179 3.37 -1.23 25.78
N LEU A 180 3.17 -0.23 24.92
CA LEU A 180 2.03 0.71 25.01
C LEU A 180 0.69 0.01 24.82
N VAL A 181 0.58 -0.92 23.87
CA VAL A 181 -0.64 -1.72 23.67
C VAL A 181 -0.94 -2.55 24.91
N GLY A 182 0.07 -3.16 25.55
CA GLY A 182 -0.09 -3.88 26.80
C GLY A 182 -0.61 -3.00 27.94
N ILE A 183 -0.07 -1.78 28.09
CA ILE A 183 -0.50 -0.81 29.11
C ILE A 183 -1.95 -0.36 28.83
N LEU A 184 -2.33 -0.10 27.58
CA LEU A 184 -3.68 0.29 27.20
C LEU A 184 -4.68 -0.84 27.47
N GLN A 185 -4.34 -2.09 27.19
CA GLN A 185 -5.19 -3.25 27.48
C GLN A 185 -5.36 -3.46 28.99
N GLU A 186 -4.32 -3.26 29.78
CA GLU A 186 -4.41 -3.32 31.24
C GLU A 186 -5.24 -2.15 31.80
N GLY A 187 -5.05 -0.93 31.27
CA GLY A 187 -5.86 0.23 31.63
C GLY A 187 -7.36 0.02 31.32
N GLN A 188 -7.68 -0.56 30.16
CA GLN A 188 -9.05 -0.89 29.79
C GLN A 188 -9.67 -1.91 30.77
N ARG A 189 -8.91 -2.95 31.14
CA ARG A 189 -9.35 -3.92 32.14
C ARG A 189 -9.67 -3.31 33.49
N LEU A 190 -8.92 -2.29 33.92
CA LEU A 190 -9.16 -1.61 35.21
C LEU A 190 -10.36 -0.67 35.19
N VAL A 191 -10.78 -0.20 34.03
CA VAL A 191 -11.97 0.65 33.85
C VAL A 191 -13.23 -0.19 33.76
N ASP A 192 -13.15 -1.45 33.34
CA ASP A 192 -14.26 -2.39 33.18
C ASP A 192 -14.56 -3.19 34.48
N LEU A 193 -13.85 -2.88 35.61
CA LEU A 193 -14.08 -3.42 36.97
C LEU A 193 -14.86 -2.44 37.84
#